data_24aa31021e035320e0f5fd8f69360d0b
#
_entry.id   24aa31021e035320e0f5fd8f69360d0b
#
_cell.length_a   1.000
_cell.length_b   1.000
_cell.length_c   1.000
_cell.angle_alpha   90.00
_cell.angle_beta   90.00
_cell.angle_gamma   90.00
#
_symmetry.space_group_name_H-M   'P 1'
#
loop_
_entity.id
_entity.type
_entity.pdbx_description
1 polymer ?
#
loop_
_entity_poly.entity_id
_entity_poly.type
_entity_poly.pdbx_seq_one_letter_code
_entity_poly.pdbx_strand_id
1 'polypeptide(L)'
;MTLYKWWPSPGALAAEAYFTQSEPILDFADTGDVRRDLITQLHAFVRWLNDEGAKQPVSELIGAAQMDPNLAEAWSTSYALPRRELARQRLRIAQQHGELREDADLDIIVDQLWGACYHRLLVLKVPFDDSIVERLVDQALYGAAPRDE
;
A
#
# COMPACT_ATOMS: atom_id res chain seq x y z
N MET A 1 -23.55 -21.25 -6.01
CA MET A 1 -22.76 -20.09 -6.45
C MET A 1 -21.31 -20.51 -6.49
N THR A 2 -20.73 -20.60 -7.66
CA THR A 2 -19.33 -20.96 -7.79
C THR A 2 -18.47 -19.74 -7.52
N LEU A 3 -17.52 -19.85 -6.60
CA LEU A 3 -16.53 -18.79 -6.26
C LEU A 3 -15.78 -18.27 -7.50
N TYR A 4 -15.67 -19.09 -8.55
CA TYR A 4 -15.03 -18.75 -9.82
C TYR A 4 -15.76 -17.68 -10.66
N LYS A 5 -16.97 -17.29 -10.30
CA LYS A 5 -17.73 -16.26 -11.02
C LYS A 5 -17.05 -14.88 -10.94
N TRP A 6 -16.32 -14.63 -9.86
CA TRP A 6 -15.66 -13.35 -9.59
C TRP A 6 -14.15 -13.41 -9.81
N TRP A 7 -13.56 -14.60 -9.75
CA TRP A 7 -12.13 -14.80 -9.82
C TRP A 7 -11.77 -15.76 -10.94
N PRO A 8 -11.07 -15.29 -12.01
CA PRO A 8 -10.81 -16.10 -13.22
C PRO A 8 -9.75 -17.18 -13.00
N SER A 9 -9.08 -17.22 -11.84
CA SER A 9 -8.05 -18.19 -11.55
C SER A 9 -7.99 -18.56 -10.07
N PRO A 10 -7.48 -19.76 -9.73
CA PRO A 10 -7.20 -20.13 -8.33
C PRO A 10 -6.24 -19.15 -7.63
N GLY A 11 -5.29 -18.57 -8.34
CA GLY A 11 -4.35 -17.58 -7.81
C GLY A 11 -5.06 -16.29 -7.39
N ALA A 12 -6.01 -15.81 -8.19
CA ALA A 12 -6.82 -14.64 -7.85
C ALA A 12 -7.68 -14.88 -6.60
N LEU A 13 -8.29 -16.06 -6.47
CA LEU A 13 -9.03 -16.44 -5.27
C LEU A 13 -8.14 -16.54 -4.03
N ALA A 14 -6.96 -17.11 -4.17
CA ALA A 14 -5.98 -17.17 -3.09
C ALA A 14 -5.53 -15.77 -2.66
N ALA A 15 -5.30 -14.86 -3.59
CA ALA A 15 -4.96 -13.47 -3.30
C ALA A 15 -6.06 -12.77 -2.50
N GLU A 16 -7.35 -12.96 -2.84
CA GLU A 16 -8.46 -12.42 -2.05
C GLU A 16 -8.43 -12.91 -0.60
N ALA A 17 -8.17 -14.19 -0.38
CA ALA A 17 -8.04 -14.74 0.97
C ALA A 17 -6.91 -14.07 1.74
N TYR A 18 -5.75 -13.85 1.13
CA TYR A 18 -4.63 -13.13 1.73
C TYR A 18 -4.97 -11.67 2.04
N PHE A 19 -5.67 -10.97 1.16
CA PHE A 19 -6.11 -9.61 1.42
C PHE A 19 -7.06 -9.51 2.60
N THR A 20 -8.03 -10.41 2.70
CA THR A 20 -8.94 -10.47 3.85
C THR A 20 -8.19 -10.73 5.15
N GLN A 21 -7.23 -11.65 5.14
CA GLN A 21 -6.38 -11.92 6.30
C GLN A 21 -5.46 -10.74 6.67
N SER A 22 -5.09 -9.92 5.70
CA SER A 22 -4.21 -8.76 5.94
C SER A 22 -4.91 -7.56 6.56
N GLU A 23 -6.24 -7.47 6.48
CA GLU A 23 -6.99 -6.30 6.95
C GLU A 23 -6.64 -5.89 8.39
N PRO A 24 -6.63 -6.79 9.39
CA PRO A 24 -6.28 -6.42 10.76
C PRO A 24 -4.81 -6.03 10.93
N ILE A 25 -3.91 -6.60 10.10
CA ILE A 25 -2.46 -6.34 10.15
C ILE A 25 -2.16 -4.97 9.56
N LEU A 26 -2.95 -4.54 8.58
CA LEU A 26 -2.76 -3.34 7.79
C LEU A 26 -3.66 -2.17 8.21
N ASP A 27 -4.26 -2.23 9.40
CA ASP A 27 -4.97 -1.11 9.99
C ASP A 27 -4.02 0.04 10.34
N PHE A 28 -4.48 1.27 10.09
CA PHE A 28 -3.72 2.46 10.44
C PHE A 28 -3.89 2.81 11.92
N ALA A 29 -2.77 2.93 12.62
CA ALA A 29 -2.75 3.57 13.92
C ALA A 29 -2.78 5.10 13.77
N ASP A 30 -3.34 5.77 14.76
CA ASP A 30 -3.22 7.22 14.94
C ASP A 30 -2.59 7.47 16.32
N THR A 31 -1.26 7.61 16.32
CA THR A 31 -0.49 7.85 17.55
C THR A 31 -0.22 9.33 17.79
N GLY A 32 -0.66 10.21 16.89
CA GLY A 32 -0.31 11.63 16.88
C GLY A 32 1.07 11.92 16.28
N ASP A 33 1.72 10.92 15.68
CA ASP A 33 2.98 11.03 14.97
C ASP A 33 2.83 10.35 13.59
N VAL A 34 2.56 11.15 12.57
CA VAL A 34 2.30 10.65 11.21
C VAL A 34 3.50 9.90 10.64
N ARG A 35 4.72 10.35 10.92
CA ARG A 35 5.94 9.68 10.46
C ARG A 35 6.02 8.26 11.02
N ARG A 36 5.83 8.12 12.32
CA ARG A 36 5.84 6.83 13.01
C ARG A 36 4.76 5.89 12.50
N ASP A 37 3.55 6.42 12.31
CA ASP A 37 2.40 5.62 11.86
C ASP A 37 2.61 5.12 10.44
N LEU A 38 3.14 5.96 9.53
CA LEU A 38 3.48 5.55 8.16
C LEU A 38 4.59 4.51 8.12
N ILE A 39 5.64 4.67 8.92
CA ILE A 39 6.74 3.69 9.01
C ILE A 39 6.20 2.35 9.50
N THR A 40 5.40 2.35 10.56
CA THR A 40 4.79 1.13 11.11
C THR A 40 3.93 0.42 10.07
N GLN A 41 3.09 1.18 9.36
CA GLN A 41 2.20 0.65 8.34
C GLN A 41 2.96 0.08 7.13
N LEU A 42 3.97 0.79 6.64
CA LEU A 42 4.76 0.31 5.50
C LEU A 42 5.61 -0.90 5.86
N HIS A 43 6.16 -0.98 7.07
CA HIS A 43 6.83 -2.19 7.54
C HIS A 43 5.88 -3.39 7.53
N ALA A 44 4.67 -3.24 8.07
CA ALA A 44 3.66 -4.30 8.07
C ALA A 44 3.31 -4.73 6.63
N PHE A 45 3.09 -3.76 5.74
CA PHE A 45 2.79 -4.01 4.33
C PHE A 45 3.92 -4.74 3.60
N VAL A 46 5.15 -4.29 3.77
CA VAL A 46 6.33 -4.90 3.12
C VAL A 46 6.56 -6.32 3.65
N ARG A 47 6.44 -6.55 4.95
CA ARG A 47 6.54 -7.89 5.54
C ARG A 47 5.47 -8.82 5.00
N TRP A 48 4.23 -8.36 4.95
CA TRP A 48 3.13 -9.14 4.39
C TRP A 48 3.36 -9.45 2.90
N LEU A 49 3.78 -8.47 2.11
CA LEU A 49 4.03 -8.66 0.67
C LEU A 49 5.27 -9.53 0.40
N ASN A 50 6.23 -9.60 1.32
CA ASN A 50 7.39 -10.50 1.24
C ASN A 50 7.11 -11.92 1.78
N ASP A 51 5.99 -12.13 2.46
CA ASP A 51 5.57 -13.46 2.88
C ASP A 51 5.45 -14.39 1.67
N GLU A 52 6.10 -15.54 1.72
CA GLU A 52 6.12 -16.50 0.60
C GLU A 52 4.71 -16.94 0.20
N GLY A 53 3.79 -17.01 1.17
CA GLY A 53 2.39 -17.35 0.93
C GLY A 53 1.60 -16.26 0.20
N ALA A 54 1.91 -14.99 0.43
CA ALA A 54 1.19 -13.85 -0.16
C ALA A 54 1.81 -13.35 -1.47
N LYS A 55 3.13 -13.36 -1.57
CA LYS A 55 3.88 -12.75 -2.68
C LYS A 55 3.48 -13.26 -4.06
N GLN A 56 3.40 -14.57 -4.23
CA GLN A 56 3.10 -15.15 -5.54
C GLN A 56 1.63 -14.93 -5.93
N PRO A 57 0.62 -15.24 -5.10
CA PRO A 57 -0.78 -14.97 -5.45
C PRO A 57 -1.06 -13.49 -5.73
N VAL A 58 -0.46 -12.58 -4.99
CA VAL A 58 -0.62 -11.13 -5.20
C VAL A 58 0.00 -10.70 -6.54
N SER A 59 1.19 -11.20 -6.86
CA SER A 59 1.84 -10.91 -8.15
C SER A 59 1.02 -11.43 -9.33
N GLU A 60 0.48 -12.64 -9.22
CA GLU A 60 -0.37 -13.24 -10.25
C GLU A 60 -1.67 -12.46 -10.44
N LEU A 61 -2.32 -12.04 -9.35
CA LEU A 61 -3.53 -11.23 -9.41
C LEU A 61 -3.28 -9.88 -10.08
N ILE A 62 -2.23 -9.17 -9.69
CA ILE A 62 -1.88 -7.87 -10.29
C ILE A 62 -1.54 -8.04 -11.77
N GLY A 63 -0.79 -9.07 -12.12
CA GLY A 63 -0.47 -9.39 -13.51
C GLY A 63 -1.72 -9.71 -14.34
N ALA A 64 -2.61 -10.56 -13.83
CA ALA A 64 -3.85 -10.91 -14.50
C ALA A 64 -4.79 -9.69 -14.66
N ALA A 65 -4.86 -8.82 -13.67
CA ALA A 65 -5.67 -7.61 -13.72
C ALA A 65 -5.24 -6.63 -14.82
N GLN A 66 -3.99 -6.68 -15.28
CA GLN A 66 -3.54 -5.86 -16.42
C GLN A 66 -4.17 -6.30 -17.74
N MET A 67 -4.60 -7.55 -17.82
CA MET A 67 -5.14 -8.14 -19.05
C MET A 67 -6.66 -8.34 -19.02
N ASP A 68 -7.27 -8.22 -17.85
CA ASP A 68 -8.71 -8.42 -17.65
C ASP A 68 -9.33 -7.21 -16.92
N PRO A 69 -10.09 -6.36 -17.65
CA PRO A 69 -10.73 -5.18 -17.07
C PRO A 69 -11.72 -5.49 -15.94
N ASN A 70 -12.42 -6.62 -15.99
CA ASN A 70 -13.35 -7.01 -14.93
C ASN A 70 -12.61 -7.37 -13.64
N LEU A 71 -11.49 -8.07 -13.78
CA LEU A 71 -10.63 -8.38 -12.64
C LEU A 71 -9.97 -7.12 -12.06
N ALA A 72 -9.53 -6.22 -12.93
CA ALA A 72 -8.98 -4.93 -12.51
C ALA A 72 -9.99 -4.11 -11.69
N GLU A 73 -11.25 -4.05 -12.14
CA GLU A 73 -12.33 -3.38 -11.42
C GLU A 73 -12.61 -4.04 -10.07
N ALA A 74 -12.72 -5.37 -10.04
CA ALA A 74 -12.95 -6.11 -8.79
C ALA A 74 -11.81 -5.90 -7.78
N TRP A 75 -10.56 -5.97 -8.23
CA TRP A 75 -9.39 -5.66 -7.42
C TRP A 75 -9.41 -4.23 -6.85
N SER A 76 -9.67 -3.27 -7.73
CA SER A 76 -9.69 -1.85 -7.39
C SER A 76 -10.77 -1.55 -6.35
N THR A 77 -12.01 -1.97 -6.59
CA THR A 77 -13.16 -1.66 -5.72
C THR A 77 -13.16 -2.42 -4.41
N SER A 78 -12.72 -3.67 -4.43
CA SER A 78 -12.77 -4.55 -3.24
C SER A 78 -11.56 -4.38 -2.32
N TYR A 79 -10.41 -3.92 -2.84
CA TYR A 79 -9.19 -3.84 -2.07
C TYR A 79 -8.44 -2.52 -2.22
N ALA A 80 -8.01 -2.14 -3.42
CA ALA A 80 -7.06 -1.05 -3.61
C ALA A 80 -7.62 0.31 -3.17
N LEU A 81 -8.84 0.66 -3.58
CA LEU A 81 -9.46 1.94 -3.22
C LEU A 81 -9.83 2.04 -1.74
N PRO A 82 -10.42 1.02 -1.09
CA PRO A 82 -10.64 1.06 0.35
C PRO A 82 -9.36 1.24 1.16
N ARG A 83 -8.29 0.55 0.80
CA ARG A 83 -6.98 0.69 1.46
C ARG A 83 -6.39 2.08 1.25
N ARG A 84 -6.48 2.60 0.04
CA ARG A 84 -6.07 3.96 -0.28
C ARG A 84 -6.80 5.00 0.56
N GLU A 85 -8.11 4.84 0.75
CA GLU A 85 -8.91 5.77 1.55
C GLU A 85 -8.52 5.74 3.04
N LEU A 86 -8.19 4.60 3.61
CA LEU A 86 -7.66 4.52 4.98
C LEU A 86 -6.36 5.33 5.13
N ALA A 87 -5.44 5.20 4.18
CA ALA A 87 -4.21 5.99 4.16
C ALA A 87 -4.50 7.50 4.07
N ARG A 88 -5.40 7.90 3.17
CA ARG A 88 -5.82 9.30 3.01
C ARG A 88 -6.45 9.86 4.29
N GLN A 89 -7.30 9.10 4.96
CA GLN A 89 -7.92 9.53 6.22
C GLN A 89 -6.87 9.78 7.30
N ARG A 90 -5.88 8.90 7.44
CA ARG A 90 -4.78 9.11 8.40
C ARG A 90 -3.96 10.37 8.07
N LEU A 91 -3.65 10.57 6.79
CA LEU A 91 -2.92 11.77 6.33
C LEU A 91 -3.74 13.06 6.51
N ARG A 92 -5.07 13.00 6.29
CA ARG A 92 -5.97 14.13 6.54
C ARG A 92 -5.98 14.54 8.01
N ILE A 93 -6.00 13.57 8.92
CA ILE A 93 -5.88 13.85 10.36
C ILE A 93 -4.55 14.55 10.65
N ALA A 94 -3.46 14.10 10.04
CA ALA A 94 -2.16 14.74 10.17
C ALA A 94 -2.15 16.19 9.65
N GLN A 95 -2.83 16.48 8.55
CA GLN A 95 -3.01 17.87 8.09
C GLN A 95 -3.80 18.72 9.10
N GLN A 96 -4.89 18.18 9.62
CA GLN A 96 -5.71 18.88 10.63
C GLN A 96 -4.95 19.19 11.91
N HIS A 97 -4.00 18.36 12.27
CA HIS A 97 -3.14 18.55 13.45
C HIS A 97 -1.84 19.32 13.15
N GLY A 98 -1.65 19.77 11.92
CA GLY A 98 -0.46 20.54 11.53
C GLY A 98 0.82 19.72 11.38
N GLU A 99 0.72 18.39 11.32
CA GLU A 99 1.85 17.50 11.05
C GLU A 99 2.23 17.48 9.56
N LEU A 100 1.29 17.82 8.69
CA LEU A 100 1.49 17.98 7.25
C LEU A 100 1.03 19.37 6.82
N ARG A 101 1.65 19.89 5.76
CA ARG A 101 1.22 21.15 5.14
C ARG A 101 -0.23 21.04 4.66
N GLU A 102 -1.01 22.11 4.76
CA GLU A 102 -2.39 22.16 4.31
C GLU A 102 -2.56 21.90 2.81
N ASP A 103 -1.56 22.31 2.01
CA ASP A 103 -1.52 22.15 0.56
C ASP A 103 -0.86 20.85 0.09
N ALA A 104 -0.49 19.95 0.99
CA ALA A 104 0.07 18.65 0.60
C ALA A 104 -0.97 17.79 -0.11
N ASP A 105 -0.61 17.27 -1.27
CA ASP A 105 -1.46 16.32 -2.01
C ASP A 105 -1.37 14.93 -1.38
N LEU A 106 -2.44 14.54 -0.68
CA LEU A 106 -2.49 13.27 0.05
C LEU A 106 -2.49 12.06 -0.88
N ASP A 107 -3.08 12.18 -2.06
CA ASP A 107 -3.07 11.10 -3.05
C ASP A 107 -1.66 10.85 -3.59
N ILE A 108 -0.91 11.90 -3.85
CA ILE A 108 0.49 11.78 -4.30
C ILE A 108 1.38 11.18 -3.21
N ILE A 109 1.17 11.53 -1.94
CA ILE A 109 1.91 10.91 -0.83
C ILE A 109 1.64 9.40 -0.79
N VAL A 110 0.39 8.99 -0.93
CA VAL A 110 0.02 7.56 -0.99
C VAL A 110 0.69 6.87 -2.18
N ASP A 111 0.66 7.49 -3.36
CA ASP A 111 1.29 6.94 -4.57
C ASP A 111 2.82 6.79 -4.41
N GLN A 112 3.48 7.77 -3.82
CA GLN A 112 4.92 7.70 -3.54
C GLN A 112 5.27 6.55 -2.60
N LEU A 113 4.50 6.35 -1.54
CA LEU A 113 4.80 5.36 -0.50
C LEU A 113 4.49 3.93 -0.98
N TRP A 114 3.24 3.65 -1.34
CA TRP A 114 2.85 2.29 -1.73
C TRP A 114 3.26 1.93 -3.16
N GLY A 115 3.25 2.91 -4.07
CA GLY A 115 3.75 2.72 -5.43
C GLY A 115 5.21 2.33 -5.46
N ALA A 116 6.06 2.91 -4.62
CA ALA A 116 7.45 2.52 -4.48
C ALA A 116 7.60 1.08 -3.99
N CYS A 117 6.77 0.63 -3.04
CA CYS A 117 6.76 -0.75 -2.57
C CYS A 117 6.44 -1.74 -3.70
N TYR A 118 5.36 -1.52 -4.42
CA TYR A 118 4.99 -2.36 -5.58
C TYR A 118 6.06 -2.36 -6.66
N HIS A 119 6.60 -1.19 -7.01
CA HIS A 119 7.65 -1.06 -8.01
C HIS A 119 8.90 -1.87 -7.63
N ARG A 120 9.39 -1.73 -6.40
CA ARG A 120 10.59 -2.44 -5.95
C ARG A 120 10.38 -3.95 -5.85
N LEU A 121 9.26 -4.37 -5.28
CA LEU A 121 9.00 -5.79 -5.01
C LEU A 121 8.51 -6.56 -6.23
N LEU A 122 7.67 -5.96 -7.07
CA LEU A 122 7.02 -6.66 -8.18
C LEU A 122 7.67 -6.37 -9.54
N VAL A 123 8.14 -5.15 -9.77
CA VAL A 123 8.75 -4.77 -11.06
C VAL A 123 10.26 -5.00 -11.05
N LEU A 124 10.97 -4.37 -10.13
CA LEU A 124 12.43 -4.49 -10.06
C LEU A 124 12.89 -5.80 -9.40
N LYS A 125 12.06 -6.38 -8.51
CA LYS A 125 12.39 -7.58 -7.73
C LYS A 125 13.70 -7.44 -6.93
N VAL A 126 13.87 -6.26 -6.36
CA VAL A 126 15.02 -5.93 -5.50
C VAL A 126 14.64 -6.05 -4.03
N PRO A 127 15.61 -6.31 -3.14
CA PRO A 127 15.36 -6.34 -1.69
C PRO A 127 14.73 -5.05 -1.18
N PHE A 128 13.84 -5.19 -0.20
CA PHE A 128 13.18 -4.07 0.46
C PHE A 128 13.31 -4.27 1.97
N ASP A 129 14.24 -3.56 2.58
CA ASP A 129 14.55 -3.66 4.00
C ASP A 129 13.96 -2.48 4.80
N ASP A 130 14.05 -2.58 6.12
CA ASP A 130 13.48 -1.59 7.04
C ASP A 130 14.10 -0.20 6.84
N SER A 131 15.40 -0.11 6.48
CA SER A 131 16.06 1.18 6.24
C SER A 131 15.51 1.91 5.01
N ILE A 132 15.04 1.17 4.01
CA ILE A 132 14.40 1.74 2.82
C ILE A 132 13.04 2.33 3.18
N VAL A 133 12.28 1.66 4.04
CA VAL A 133 10.97 2.15 4.51
C VAL A 133 11.11 3.51 5.17
N GLU A 134 12.03 3.66 6.11
CA GLU A 134 12.26 4.93 6.80
C GLU A 134 12.65 6.05 5.83
N ARG A 135 13.61 5.78 4.93
CA ARG A 135 14.04 6.76 3.92
C ARG A 135 12.93 7.14 2.96
N LEU A 136 12.08 6.19 2.59
CA LEU A 136 10.94 6.45 1.72
C LEU A 136 9.93 7.38 2.39
N VAL A 137 9.61 7.14 3.66
CA VAL A 137 8.71 8.01 4.43
C VAL A 137 9.30 9.39 4.60
N ASP A 138 10.57 9.50 4.96
CA ASP A 138 11.23 10.79 5.12
C ASP A 138 11.27 11.58 3.80
N GLN A 139 11.52 10.91 2.70
CA GLN A 139 11.49 11.52 1.37
C GLN A 139 10.10 12.04 1.00
N ALA A 140 9.06 11.27 1.28
CA ALA A 140 7.68 11.67 1.00
C ALA A 140 7.22 12.84 1.88
N LEU A 141 7.61 12.85 3.16
CA LEU A 141 7.19 13.89 4.10
C LEU A 141 7.99 15.21 3.96
N TYR A 142 9.26 15.11 3.67
CA TYR A 142 10.17 16.27 3.73
C TYR A 142 10.76 16.67 2.37
N GLY A 143 10.56 15.86 1.32
CA GLY A 143 11.05 16.15 -0.02
C GLY A 143 12.56 15.99 -0.19
N ALA A 144 13.04 16.31 -1.40
CA ALA A 144 14.45 16.22 -1.81
C ALA A 144 15.14 17.59 -1.94
N ALA A 145 14.38 18.68 -1.86
CA ALA A 145 14.95 20.02 -1.94
C ALA A 145 15.86 20.32 -0.74
N PRO A 146 16.90 21.14 -0.90
CA PRO A 146 17.68 21.61 0.24
C PRO A 146 16.75 22.21 1.30
N ARG A 147 17.02 21.90 2.57
CA ARG A 147 16.31 22.53 3.68
C ARG A 147 16.93 23.88 3.94
N ASP A 148 16.10 24.92 4.02
CA ASP A 148 16.58 26.22 4.51
C ASP A 148 17.03 26.02 5.96
N GLU A 149 18.28 26.48 6.27
CA GLU A 149 18.86 26.41 7.62
C GLU A 149 18.15 27.37 8.57
#